data_85b35d5c0448f85c67fe1453d147a588
#
_entry.id   85b35d5c0448f85c67fe1453d147a588
#
_cell.length_a   1.000
_cell.length_b   1.000
_cell.length_c   1.000
_cell.angle_alpha   90.00
_cell.angle_beta   90.00
_cell.angle_gamma   90.00
#
_symmetry.space_group_name_H-M   'P 1'
#
loop_
_entity.id
_entity.type
_entity.pdbx_description
1 polymer ?
#
loop_
_entity_poly.entity_id
_entity_poly.type
_entity_poly.pdbx_seq_one_letter_code
_entity_poly.pdbx_strand_id
1 'polypeptide(L)'
;MTTPPKPVDIAAVFPELVAYARTTVRLHPRPGAVGVHDSSVGGPLLWPADEPWPVCEGFRMDPGHEGQPWHHEPVALVAAAQLYQRDVPELSFLPDADVFQLLWCPIPHATFYPEASVRWRLADDVGQPLIDVAGPSPGSQEDFLLRACTVSPERVVEYPHPEDLPEQLRERLYAWGEPAGGVTSTTCRWRRAPRSAGGSDSPRTRCGRAATRGI
;
A
#
# COMPACT_ATOMS: atom_id res chain seq x y z
N MET A 1 -14.79 -12.15 3.73
CA MET A 1 -15.05 -11.12 4.80
C MET A 1 -15.48 -9.88 4.08
N THR A 2 -16.50 -9.20 4.56
CA THR A 2 -16.97 -7.95 3.97
C THR A 2 -16.68 -6.79 4.90
N THR A 3 -16.49 -5.63 4.32
CA THR A 3 -16.35 -4.38 5.09
C THR A 3 -17.64 -4.16 5.90
N PRO A 4 -17.55 -3.84 7.20
CA PRO A 4 -18.73 -3.45 7.97
C PRO A 4 -19.45 -2.27 7.29
N PRO A 5 -20.79 -2.18 7.38
CA PRO A 5 -21.53 -1.05 6.85
C PRO A 5 -20.98 0.27 7.44
N LYS A 6 -20.95 1.31 6.63
CA LYS A 6 -20.55 2.63 7.11
C LYS A 6 -21.57 3.12 8.15
N PRO A 7 -21.13 3.64 9.31
CA PRO A 7 -22.05 4.13 10.35
C PRO A 7 -22.84 5.36 9.87
N VAL A 8 -22.33 6.09 8.90
CA VAL A 8 -22.96 7.25 8.27
C VAL A 8 -22.76 7.21 6.77
N ASP A 9 -23.80 7.46 6.01
CA ASP A 9 -23.72 7.75 4.59
C ASP A 9 -23.30 9.21 4.41
N ILE A 10 -22.02 9.44 4.25
CA ILE A 10 -21.47 10.80 4.12
C ILE A 10 -21.98 11.51 2.86
N ALA A 11 -22.33 10.79 1.80
CA ALA A 11 -22.88 11.38 0.59
C ALA A 11 -24.33 11.85 0.76
N ALA A 12 -25.07 11.25 1.69
CA ALA A 12 -26.39 11.76 2.06
C ALA A 12 -26.29 13.09 2.83
N VAL A 13 -25.19 13.32 3.57
CA VAL A 13 -24.92 14.57 4.29
C VAL A 13 -24.30 15.62 3.37
N PHE A 14 -23.41 15.21 2.48
CA PHE A 14 -22.69 16.06 1.52
C PHE A 14 -22.86 15.50 0.10
N PRO A 15 -23.98 15.80 -0.58
CA PRO A 15 -24.25 15.25 -1.91
C PRO A 15 -23.17 15.59 -2.96
N GLU A 16 -22.43 16.67 -2.77
CA GLU A 16 -21.34 17.09 -3.64
C GLU A 16 -20.22 16.05 -3.71
N LEU A 17 -20.06 15.22 -2.68
CA LEU A 17 -19.06 14.15 -2.63
C LEU A 17 -19.29 13.09 -3.70
N VAL A 18 -20.50 12.92 -4.21
CA VAL A 18 -20.83 11.95 -5.25
C VAL A 18 -19.96 12.15 -6.49
N ALA A 19 -19.66 13.42 -6.83
CA ALA A 19 -18.80 13.75 -7.97
C ALA A 19 -17.34 13.27 -7.80
N TYR A 20 -16.92 13.04 -6.55
CA TYR A 20 -15.57 12.62 -6.21
C TYR A 20 -15.49 11.13 -5.82
N ALA A 21 -16.62 10.43 -5.84
CA ALA A 21 -16.67 9.00 -5.53
C ALA A 21 -15.81 8.18 -6.49
N ARG A 22 -15.07 7.21 -5.95
CA ARG A 22 -14.27 6.26 -6.73
C ARG A 22 -14.49 4.86 -6.21
N THR A 23 -14.55 3.91 -7.13
CA THR A 23 -14.47 2.49 -6.76
C THR A 23 -13.04 2.18 -6.38
N THR A 24 -12.86 1.54 -5.23
CA THR A 24 -11.58 0.98 -4.76
C THR A 24 -11.77 -0.48 -4.39
N VAL A 25 -10.66 -1.22 -4.31
CA VAL A 25 -10.69 -2.64 -3.94
C VAL A 25 -9.99 -2.83 -2.60
N ARG A 26 -10.70 -3.44 -1.65
CA ARG A 26 -10.14 -3.89 -0.37
C ARG A 26 -9.79 -5.35 -0.48
N LEU A 27 -8.56 -5.69 -0.18
CA LEU A 27 -8.03 -7.04 -0.40
C LEU A 27 -8.43 -8.04 0.69
N HIS A 28 -8.72 -7.58 1.89
CA HIS A 28 -9.06 -8.43 3.06
C HIS A 28 -8.11 -9.62 3.25
N PRO A 29 -6.80 -9.36 3.44
CA PRO A 29 -5.81 -10.43 3.55
C PRO A 29 -6.09 -11.31 4.77
N ARG A 30 -5.93 -12.64 4.60
CA ARG A 30 -6.02 -13.63 5.66
C ARG A 30 -4.89 -14.63 5.58
N PRO A 31 -4.23 -14.97 6.69
CA PRO A 31 -3.20 -16.00 6.69
C PRO A 31 -3.74 -17.29 6.05
N GLY A 32 -2.98 -17.85 5.12
CA GLY A 32 -3.38 -19.05 4.39
C GLY A 32 -2.29 -19.50 3.43
N ALA A 33 -2.45 -20.69 2.90
CA ALA A 33 -1.58 -21.21 1.85
C ALA A 33 -1.91 -20.52 0.54
N VAL A 34 -0.88 -19.97 -0.11
CA VAL A 34 -0.96 -19.32 -1.42
C VAL A 34 0.11 -19.89 -2.36
N GLY A 35 -0.24 -20.03 -3.62
CA GLY A 35 0.66 -20.42 -4.68
C GLY A 35 1.19 -19.20 -5.45
N VAL A 36 2.19 -19.42 -6.31
CA VAL A 36 2.77 -18.36 -7.16
C VAL A 36 1.79 -17.80 -8.20
N HIS A 37 0.70 -18.51 -8.48
CA HIS A 37 -0.35 -18.10 -9.42
C HIS A 37 -1.57 -17.47 -8.73
N ASP A 38 -1.48 -17.18 -7.42
CA ASP A 38 -2.55 -16.57 -6.66
C ASP A 38 -2.26 -15.09 -6.40
N SER A 39 -3.31 -14.27 -6.35
CA SER A 39 -3.22 -12.94 -5.76
C SER A 39 -3.05 -13.07 -4.26
N SER A 40 -2.03 -12.40 -3.70
CA SER A 40 -1.63 -12.59 -2.31
C SER A 40 -0.97 -11.34 -1.71
N VAL A 41 -0.89 -11.35 -0.38
CA VAL A 41 -0.05 -10.42 0.41
C VAL A 41 0.98 -11.27 1.15
N GLY A 42 2.26 -10.89 1.07
CA GLY A 42 3.36 -11.59 1.74
C GLY A 42 3.61 -13.02 1.28
N GLY A 43 2.92 -13.46 0.19
CA GLY A 43 3.05 -14.81 -0.36
C GLY A 43 4.16 -14.93 -1.39
N PRO A 44 4.37 -16.11 -1.94
CA PRO A 44 5.33 -16.30 -3.02
C PRO A 44 4.91 -15.49 -4.24
N LEU A 45 5.91 -15.00 -5.00
CA LEU A 45 5.69 -14.29 -6.26
C LEU A 45 5.94 -15.21 -7.44
N LEU A 46 5.22 -15.00 -8.54
CA LEU A 46 5.53 -15.56 -9.84
C LEU A 46 6.79 -14.85 -10.39
N TRP A 47 7.96 -15.32 -9.98
CA TRP A 47 9.25 -14.73 -10.36
C TRP A 47 10.00 -15.67 -11.29
N PRO A 48 10.53 -15.18 -12.44
CA PRO A 48 11.32 -16.03 -13.34
C PRO A 48 12.57 -16.57 -12.63
N ALA A 49 12.88 -17.85 -12.82
CA ALA A 49 14.04 -18.49 -12.20
C ALA A 49 15.39 -17.96 -12.74
N ASP A 50 15.38 -17.40 -13.95
CA ASP A 50 16.52 -16.80 -14.62
C ASP A 50 16.69 -15.30 -14.36
N GLU A 51 15.73 -14.66 -13.67
CA GLU A 51 15.82 -13.25 -13.26
C GLU A 51 16.36 -13.15 -11.82
N PRO A 52 17.45 -12.40 -11.60
CA PRO A 52 17.97 -12.19 -10.25
C PRO A 52 16.91 -11.59 -9.32
N TRP A 53 16.83 -12.12 -8.10
CA TRP A 53 15.96 -11.53 -7.08
C TRP A 53 16.42 -10.13 -6.73
N PRO A 54 15.52 -9.15 -6.64
CA PRO A 54 15.89 -7.76 -6.41
C PRO A 54 16.44 -7.55 -5.00
N VAL A 55 17.45 -6.70 -4.92
CA VAL A 55 18.09 -6.31 -3.67
C VAL A 55 17.99 -4.80 -3.47
N CYS A 56 17.97 -4.37 -2.22
CA CYS A 56 18.18 -3.00 -1.81
C CYS A 56 19.67 -2.81 -1.53
N GLU A 57 20.29 -1.85 -2.21
CA GLU A 57 21.72 -1.53 -2.03
C GLU A 57 22.01 -0.68 -0.78
N GLY A 58 20.96 -0.36 -0.01
CA GLY A 58 21.11 0.39 1.25
C GLY A 58 21.48 1.85 1.11
N PHE A 59 21.71 2.32 -0.10
CA PHE A 59 22.31 3.61 -0.33
C PHE A 59 21.50 4.50 -1.28
N ARG A 60 20.73 5.42 -0.71
CA ARG A 60 20.47 6.71 -1.36
C ARG A 60 20.84 7.80 -0.36
N MET A 61 21.97 8.49 -0.64
CA MET A 61 22.29 9.73 0.05
C MET A 61 21.22 10.76 -0.32
N ASP A 62 20.37 11.11 0.63
CA ASP A 62 19.70 12.41 0.55
C ASP A 62 20.80 13.48 0.64
N PRO A 63 20.90 14.41 -0.32
CA PRO A 63 21.86 15.50 -0.23
C PRO A 63 21.59 16.29 1.06
N GLY A 64 22.48 16.21 2.02
CA GLY A 64 22.35 16.86 3.33
C GLY A 64 22.29 15.93 4.54
N HIS A 65 22.24 14.62 4.36
CA HIS A 65 22.48 13.66 5.45
C HIS A 65 23.83 12.99 5.23
N GLU A 66 24.85 13.48 5.88
CA GLU A 66 26.13 12.77 6.07
C GLU A 66 25.87 11.62 7.07
N GLY A 67 25.00 10.69 6.69
CA GLY A 67 24.62 9.55 7.49
C GLY A 67 25.24 8.28 6.96
N GLN A 68 25.52 7.35 7.86
CA GLN A 68 25.92 6.00 7.52
C GLN A 68 24.83 5.31 6.68
N PRO A 69 25.21 4.41 5.76
CA PRO A 69 24.22 3.62 5.02
C PRO A 69 23.32 2.87 6.01
N TRP A 70 22.02 2.73 5.66
CA TRP A 70 21.03 2.02 6.47
C TRP A 70 21.41 0.55 6.68
N HIS A 71 22.12 -0.02 5.73
CA HIS A 71 22.80 -1.30 5.80
C HIS A 71 24.03 -1.27 4.88
N HIS A 72 25.06 -2.04 5.25
CA HIS A 72 26.36 -2.04 4.55
C HIS A 72 26.43 -3.06 3.42
N GLU A 73 25.51 -4.02 3.37
CA GLU A 73 25.46 -5.08 2.37
C GLU A 73 24.12 -5.07 1.66
N PRO A 74 24.05 -5.49 0.40
CA PRO A 74 22.79 -5.63 -0.32
C PRO A 74 21.81 -6.54 0.43
N VAL A 75 20.57 -6.09 0.58
CA VAL A 75 19.52 -6.80 1.29
C VAL A 75 18.45 -7.24 0.31
N ALA A 76 18.15 -8.55 0.29
CA ALA A 76 17.08 -9.06 -0.54
C ALA A 76 15.73 -8.42 -0.16
N LEU A 77 15.01 -7.92 -1.15
CA LEU A 77 13.66 -7.41 -0.95
C LEU A 77 12.73 -8.56 -0.56
N VAL A 78 11.70 -8.25 0.22
CA VAL A 78 10.68 -9.23 0.58
C VAL A 78 9.40 -8.99 -0.20
N ALA A 79 8.68 -10.06 -0.48
CA ALA A 79 7.39 -10.00 -1.16
C ALA A 79 6.37 -9.26 -0.31
N ALA A 80 5.77 -8.19 -0.84
CA ALA A 80 4.72 -7.44 -0.17
C ALA A 80 3.34 -7.80 -0.71
N ALA A 81 3.17 -7.81 -2.02
CA ALA A 81 1.92 -8.21 -2.65
C ALA A 81 2.15 -8.71 -4.08
N GLN A 82 1.27 -9.59 -4.51
CA GLN A 82 1.07 -9.96 -5.91
C GLN A 82 -0.41 -9.89 -6.23
N LEU A 83 -0.77 -9.18 -7.29
CA LEU A 83 -2.16 -9.04 -7.71
C LEU A 83 -2.27 -9.37 -9.19
N TYR A 84 -3.20 -10.26 -9.52
CA TYR A 84 -3.54 -10.58 -10.88
C TYR A 84 -4.70 -9.70 -11.38
N GLN A 85 -4.65 -9.30 -12.63
CA GLN A 85 -5.69 -8.48 -13.26
C GLN A 85 -7.09 -9.11 -13.16
N ARG A 86 -7.16 -10.43 -13.28
CA ARG A 86 -8.42 -11.18 -13.15
C ARG A 86 -9.11 -11.00 -11.80
N ASP A 87 -8.34 -10.72 -10.73
CA ASP A 87 -8.86 -10.57 -9.36
C ASP A 87 -9.10 -9.10 -9.00
N VAL A 88 -8.31 -8.19 -9.56
CA VAL A 88 -8.34 -6.74 -9.27
C VAL A 88 -8.25 -5.94 -10.57
N PRO A 89 -9.23 -6.06 -11.48
CA PRO A 89 -9.20 -5.36 -12.78
C PRO A 89 -9.25 -3.82 -12.65
N GLU A 90 -9.63 -3.30 -11.48
CA GLU A 90 -9.64 -1.85 -11.20
C GLU A 90 -8.24 -1.26 -10.99
N LEU A 91 -7.24 -2.08 -10.74
CA LEU A 91 -5.86 -1.64 -10.77
C LEU A 91 -5.47 -1.37 -12.22
N SER A 92 -4.99 -0.16 -12.50
CA SER A 92 -4.60 0.24 -13.87
C SER A 92 -3.34 -0.53 -14.29
N PHE A 93 -3.53 -1.70 -14.86
CA PHE A 93 -2.44 -2.52 -15.39
C PHE A 93 -1.80 -1.85 -16.62
N LEU A 94 -0.49 -2.09 -16.82
CA LEU A 94 0.17 -1.73 -18.05
C LEU A 94 -0.40 -2.58 -19.22
N PRO A 95 -0.36 -2.10 -20.47
CA PRO A 95 -0.96 -2.78 -21.61
C PRO A 95 -0.52 -4.25 -21.80
N ASP A 96 0.74 -4.54 -21.49
CA ASP A 96 1.36 -5.85 -21.69
C ASP A 96 1.63 -6.55 -20.35
N ALA A 97 0.74 -6.35 -19.36
CA ALA A 97 0.89 -6.96 -18.05
C ALA A 97 -0.47 -7.36 -17.46
N ASP A 98 -0.49 -8.51 -16.82
CA ASP A 98 -1.64 -9.03 -16.09
C ASP A 98 -1.31 -9.37 -14.63
N VAL A 99 -0.03 -9.16 -14.23
CA VAL A 99 0.46 -9.36 -12.86
C VAL A 99 1.17 -8.10 -12.36
N PHE A 100 0.71 -7.60 -11.23
CA PHE A 100 1.36 -6.56 -10.43
C PHE A 100 2.08 -7.22 -9.27
N GLN A 101 3.34 -6.84 -9.04
CA GLN A 101 4.14 -7.30 -7.91
C GLN A 101 4.75 -6.12 -7.17
N LEU A 102 4.63 -6.13 -5.86
CA LEU A 102 5.24 -5.18 -4.94
C LEU A 102 6.19 -5.90 -4.02
N LEU A 103 7.42 -5.41 -3.95
CA LEU A 103 8.43 -5.86 -3.02
C LEU A 103 8.94 -4.63 -2.24
N TRP A 104 9.48 -4.85 -1.06
CA TRP A 104 10.13 -3.78 -0.30
C TRP A 104 11.33 -4.26 0.50
N CYS A 105 12.17 -3.32 0.88
CA CYS A 105 13.28 -3.59 1.79
C CYS A 105 12.75 -3.85 3.20
N PRO A 106 13.13 -4.97 3.85
CA PRO A 106 12.69 -5.27 5.21
C PRO A 106 13.46 -4.47 6.29
N ILE A 107 14.36 -3.57 5.89
CA ILE A 107 15.10 -2.70 6.79
C ILE A 107 14.56 -1.27 6.65
N PRO A 108 14.30 -0.54 7.76
CA PRO A 108 13.80 0.83 7.70
C PRO A 108 14.84 1.78 7.12
N HIS A 109 14.39 2.70 6.28
CA HIS A 109 15.19 3.78 5.71
C HIS A 109 14.91 5.13 6.42
N ALA A 110 15.65 6.20 6.03
CA ALA A 110 15.58 7.53 6.68
C ALA A 110 14.18 8.09 6.88
N THR A 111 13.28 7.76 5.97
CA THR A 111 11.90 8.23 6.00
C THR A 111 10.99 7.38 6.87
N PHE A 112 11.52 6.35 7.54
CA PHE A 112 10.77 5.30 8.22
C PHE A 112 9.80 4.51 7.30
N TYR A 113 9.96 4.67 5.99
CA TYR A 113 9.26 3.87 4.98
C TYR A 113 10.23 2.90 4.32
N PRO A 114 9.80 1.68 3.99
CA PRO A 114 10.62 0.76 3.23
C PRO A 114 10.85 1.30 1.81
N GLU A 115 12.04 1.08 1.27
CA GLU A 115 12.24 1.24 -0.17
C GLU A 115 11.45 0.15 -0.89
N ALA A 116 10.61 0.57 -1.84
CA ALA A 116 9.70 -0.32 -2.55
C ALA A 116 10.10 -0.47 -4.02
N SER A 117 9.91 -1.67 -4.53
CA SER A 117 10.11 -2.01 -5.95
C SER A 117 8.82 -2.60 -6.53
N VAL A 118 8.43 -2.11 -7.69
CA VAL A 118 7.26 -2.58 -8.43
C VAL A 118 7.71 -3.32 -9.68
N ARG A 119 7.03 -4.42 -9.98
CA ARG A 119 7.15 -5.15 -11.25
C ARG A 119 5.78 -5.33 -11.87
N TRP A 120 5.76 -5.19 -13.17
CA TRP A 120 4.62 -5.52 -14.01
C TRP A 120 5.05 -6.65 -14.93
N ARG A 121 4.24 -7.71 -15.02
CA ARG A 121 4.55 -8.89 -15.81
C ARG A 121 3.35 -9.39 -16.58
N LEU A 122 3.62 -10.10 -17.66
CA LEU A 122 2.67 -11.01 -18.26
C LEU A 122 2.94 -12.42 -17.68
N ALA A 123 1.93 -13.04 -17.08
CA ALA A 123 2.09 -14.33 -16.41
C ALA A 123 2.60 -15.42 -17.34
N ASP A 124 2.13 -15.39 -18.59
CA ASP A 124 2.51 -16.38 -19.61
C ASP A 124 3.98 -16.26 -20.05
N ASP A 125 4.63 -15.13 -19.81
CA ASP A 125 6.04 -14.92 -20.14
C ASP A 125 6.97 -15.54 -19.07
N VAL A 126 6.43 -15.89 -17.90
CA VAL A 126 7.21 -16.54 -16.84
C VAL A 126 7.25 -18.05 -17.07
N GLY A 127 8.35 -18.54 -17.63
CA GLY A 127 8.53 -19.97 -17.93
C GLY A 127 8.59 -20.82 -16.67
N GLN A 128 9.73 -20.86 -16.01
CA GLN A 128 9.89 -21.58 -14.72
C GLN A 128 9.90 -20.58 -13.57
N PRO A 129 8.99 -20.71 -12.59
CA PRO A 129 9.00 -19.84 -11.43
C PRO A 129 10.14 -20.22 -10.47
N LEU A 130 10.72 -19.20 -9.83
CA LEU A 130 11.66 -19.35 -8.72
C LEU A 130 10.91 -19.94 -7.52
N ILE A 131 11.34 -21.13 -7.06
CA ILE A 131 10.66 -21.85 -5.98
C ILE A 131 11.25 -21.50 -4.61
N ASP A 132 12.56 -21.24 -4.56
CA ASP A 132 13.27 -21.01 -3.31
C ASP A 132 13.84 -19.59 -3.30
N VAL A 133 13.16 -18.72 -2.59
CA VAL A 133 13.57 -17.32 -2.37
C VAL A 133 14.34 -17.26 -1.06
N ALA A 134 15.48 -16.59 -1.07
CA ALA A 134 16.27 -16.37 0.14
C ALA A 134 15.39 -15.78 1.26
N GLY A 135 15.53 -16.32 2.46
CA GLY A 135 14.84 -15.82 3.64
C GLY A 135 15.24 -14.37 3.97
N PRO A 136 14.52 -13.72 4.91
CA PRO A 136 14.84 -12.36 5.33
C PRO A 136 16.29 -12.22 5.78
N SER A 137 16.94 -11.15 5.37
CA SER A 137 18.32 -10.84 5.75
C SER A 137 18.44 -10.50 7.25
N PRO A 138 19.61 -10.71 7.87
CA PRO A 138 19.87 -10.23 9.22
C PRO A 138 19.58 -8.71 9.34
N GLY A 139 18.96 -8.31 10.44
CA GLY A 139 18.54 -6.92 10.65
C GLY A 139 17.16 -6.55 10.10
N SER A 140 16.49 -7.46 9.42
CA SER A 140 15.09 -7.27 9.00
C SER A 140 14.19 -6.99 10.19
N GLN A 141 13.32 -5.99 10.07
CA GLN A 141 12.33 -5.68 11.10
C GLN A 141 11.07 -6.53 10.92
N GLU A 142 10.58 -7.08 12.01
CA GLU A 142 9.41 -7.97 12.00
C GLU A 142 8.17 -7.29 11.42
N ASP A 143 7.98 -5.99 11.66
CA ASP A 143 6.86 -5.21 11.13
C ASP A 143 6.86 -5.08 9.60
N PHE A 144 7.99 -5.33 8.94
CA PHE A 144 8.13 -5.31 7.48
C PHE A 144 8.09 -6.71 6.86
N LEU A 145 8.05 -7.76 7.68
CA LEU A 145 7.93 -9.14 7.22
C LEU A 145 6.46 -9.56 7.20
N LEU A 146 5.90 -9.65 6.02
CA LEU A 146 4.51 -10.06 5.85
C LEU A 146 4.39 -11.59 5.86
N ARG A 147 3.34 -12.07 6.51
CA ARG A 147 2.96 -13.48 6.40
C ARG A 147 2.16 -13.70 5.13
N ALA A 148 2.30 -14.89 4.56
CA ALA A 148 1.51 -15.29 3.39
C ALA A 148 0.02 -15.26 3.71
N CYS A 149 -0.71 -14.47 2.92
CA CYS A 149 -2.16 -14.27 3.07
C CYS A 149 -2.84 -14.42 1.71
N THR A 150 -3.92 -15.16 1.69
CA THR A 150 -4.89 -15.11 0.60
C THR A 150 -5.61 -13.76 0.64
N VAL A 151 -6.11 -13.30 -0.50
CA VAL A 151 -6.91 -12.08 -0.60
C VAL A 151 -8.34 -12.38 -1.01
N SER A 152 -9.27 -11.55 -0.52
CA SER A 152 -10.70 -11.60 -0.90
C SER A 152 -11.11 -10.21 -1.37
N PRO A 153 -10.90 -9.88 -2.66
CA PRO A 153 -11.16 -8.54 -3.16
C PRO A 153 -12.62 -8.13 -3.01
N GLU A 154 -12.87 -6.98 -2.39
CA GLU A 154 -14.19 -6.38 -2.23
C GLU A 154 -14.20 -4.98 -2.84
N ARG A 155 -15.13 -4.72 -3.73
CA ARG A 155 -15.34 -3.40 -4.32
C ARG A 155 -16.14 -2.52 -3.39
N VAL A 156 -15.57 -1.37 -3.05
CA VAL A 156 -16.21 -0.38 -2.18
C VAL A 156 -16.11 1.01 -2.80
N VAL A 157 -17.09 1.86 -2.48
CA VAL A 157 -17.02 3.27 -2.85
C VAL A 157 -16.30 4.03 -1.76
N GLU A 158 -15.26 4.76 -2.15
CA GLU A 158 -14.50 5.65 -1.28
C GLU A 158 -14.45 7.07 -1.86
N TYR A 159 -14.17 8.03 -0.98
CA TYR A 159 -14.01 9.43 -1.33
C TYR A 159 -12.56 9.85 -1.12
N PRO A 160 -12.06 10.89 -1.81
CA PRO A 160 -10.71 11.39 -1.60
C PRO A 160 -10.55 11.95 -0.19
N HIS A 161 -9.30 12.09 0.25
CA HIS A 161 -9.02 12.74 1.53
C HIS A 161 -9.54 14.19 1.49
N PRO A 162 -10.05 14.77 2.60
CA PRO A 162 -10.55 16.16 2.62
C PRO A 162 -9.56 17.18 2.05
N GLU A 163 -8.25 16.98 2.25
CA GLU A 163 -7.21 17.86 1.68
C GLU A 163 -7.14 17.84 0.14
N ASP A 164 -7.70 16.82 -0.50
CA ASP A 164 -7.75 16.68 -1.96
C ASP A 164 -9.07 17.23 -2.55
N LEU A 165 -9.92 17.82 -1.69
CA LEU A 165 -11.21 18.41 -2.05
C LEU A 165 -11.13 19.95 -2.13
N PRO A 166 -12.07 20.59 -2.84
CA PRO A 166 -12.20 22.04 -2.82
C PRO A 166 -12.34 22.59 -1.40
N GLU A 167 -11.70 23.74 -1.15
CA GLU A 167 -11.58 24.34 0.18
C GLU A 167 -12.89 24.45 0.94
N GLN A 168 -13.94 24.97 0.29
CA GLN A 168 -15.26 25.13 0.90
C GLN A 168 -15.89 23.81 1.37
N LEU A 169 -15.71 22.74 0.58
CA LEU A 169 -16.22 21.41 0.95
C LEU A 169 -15.39 20.80 2.08
N ARG A 170 -14.07 20.99 2.02
CA ARG A 170 -13.13 20.55 3.06
C ARG A 170 -13.46 21.17 4.42
N GLU A 171 -13.65 22.50 4.46
CA GLU A 171 -14.00 23.21 5.68
C GLU A 171 -15.32 22.73 6.29
N ARG A 172 -16.33 22.51 5.46
CA ARG A 172 -17.63 21.97 5.90
C ARG A 172 -17.50 20.56 6.45
N LEU A 173 -16.67 19.72 5.84
CA LEU A 173 -16.41 18.36 6.31
C LEU A 173 -15.71 18.35 7.68
N TYR A 174 -14.72 19.22 7.88
CA TYR A 174 -14.05 19.34 9.17
C TYR A 174 -15.01 19.89 10.24
N ALA A 175 -15.74 20.95 9.95
CA ALA A 175 -16.73 21.51 10.88
C ALA A 175 -17.82 20.48 11.27
N TRP A 176 -18.20 19.61 10.34
CA TRP A 176 -19.16 18.52 10.63
C TRP A 176 -18.56 17.44 11.52
N GLY A 177 -17.26 17.15 11.38
CA GLY A 177 -16.56 16.12 12.15
C GLY A 177 -16.28 16.50 13.60
N GLU A 178 -16.15 17.77 13.93
CA GLU A 178 -15.78 18.24 15.27
C GLU A 178 -16.85 18.00 16.36
N PRO A 179 -18.15 18.29 16.14
CA PRO A 179 -19.16 18.16 17.20
C PRO A 179 -19.56 16.71 17.51
N ALA A 180 -19.31 15.80 16.62
CA ALA A 180 -19.74 14.39 16.73
C ALA A 180 -18.78 13.49 17.51
N GLY A 181 -17.89 14.06 18.34
CA GLY A 181 -16.96 13.27 19.15
C GLY A 181 -15.93 12.51 18.33
N GLY A 182 -15.39 13.19 17.32
CA GLY A 182 -14.29 12.64 16.52
C GLY A 182 -14.75 11.61 15.49
N VAL A 183 -15.47 12.04 14.50
CA VAL A 183 -15.52 11.33 13.21
C VAL A 183 -14.16 11.53 12.54
N THR A 184 -13.15 10.95 13.18
CA THR A 184 -11.80 10.88 12.65
C THR A 184 -11.77 9.99 11.40
N SER A 185 -10.69 10.00 10.71
CA SER A 185 -10.36 9.17 9.54
C SER A 185 -10.78 7.69 9.61
N THR A 186 -11.15 7.20 10.80
CA THR A 186 -11.62 5.84 11.06
C THR A 186 -13.08 5.61 10.64
N THR A 187 -13.92 6.65 10.69
CA THR A 187 -15.36 6.54 10.36
C THR A 187 -15.63 6.80 8.88
N CYS A 188 -14.86 7.72 8.27
CA CYS A 188 -14.86 7.95 6.83
C CYS A 188 -13.46 7.57 6.33
N ARG A 189 -13.31 6.42 5.68
CA ARG A 189 -12.04 6.08 5.05
C ARG A 189 -11.81 6.97 3.84
N TRP A 190 -10.85 7.88 4.00
CA TRP A 190 -10.42 8.80 2.97
C TRP A 190 -9.22 8.21 2.22
N ARG A 191 -9.21 8.33 0.91
CA ARG A 191 -8.11 7.92 0.06
C ARG A 191 -7.31 9.15 -0.37
N ARG A 192 -6.00 9.16 -0.15
CA ARG A 192 -5.12 10.17 -0.76
C ARG A 192 -4.90 9.83 -2.23
N ALA A 193 -5.02 10.81 -3.09
CA ALA A 193 -4.61 10.68 -4.48
C ALA A 193 -3.08 10.44 -4.54
N PRO A 194 -2.60 9.59 -5.47
CA PRO A 194 -1.17 9.52 -5.74
C PRO A 194 -0.73 10.91 -6.19
N ARG A 195 0.25 11.49 -5.51
CA ARG A 195 0.83 12.78 -5.93
C ARG A 195 1.52 12.55 -7.27
N SER A 196 1.07 13.23 -8.30
CA SER A 196 1.84 13.35 -9.54
C SER A 196 3.21 13.96 -9.19
N ALA A 197 4.28 13.33 -9.65
CA ALA A 197 5.63 13.84 -9.49
C ALA A 197 5.77 15.16 -10.29
N GLY A 198 5.68 16.28 -9.60
CA GLY A 198 5.85 17.61 -10.21
C GLY A 198 5.06 18.67 -9.44
N GLY A 199 5.66 19.29 -8.43
CA GLY A 199 5.08 20.46 -7.77
C GLY A 199 5.61 20.64 -6.34
N SER A 200 6.31 21.71 -6.13
CA SER A 200 6.98 22.23 -4.96
C SER A 200 6.15 22.30 -3.69
N ASP A 201 6.79 22.00 -2.59
CA ASP A 201 6.60 22.40 -1.19
C ASP A 201 5.20 22.73 -0.65
N SER A 202 4.80 21.92 0.33
CA SER A 202 3.96 22.36 1.46
C SER A 202 4.12 21.47 2.69
N PRO A 203 3.93 22.00 3.91
CA PRO A 203 4.51 21.49 5.15
C PRO A 203 3.86 20.19 5.65
N ARG A 204 4.72 19.35 6.20
CA ARG A 204 4.39 18.05 6.78
C ARG A 204 3.58 18.22 8.07
N THR A 205 2.35 17.74 8.09
CA THR A 205 1.61 17.51 9.34
C THR A 205 1.89 16.10 9.84
N ARG A 206 2.48 16.01 11.02
CA ARG A 206 2.78 14.73 11.70
C ARG A 206 1.47 14.06 12.11
N CYS A 207 1.24 12.84 11.64
CA CYS A 207 0.21 11.97 12.20
C CYS A 207 0.73 11.39 13.53
N GLY A 208 0.13 11.83 14.65
CA GLY A 208 0.48 11.34 15.99
C GLY A 208 -0.01 9.89 16.19
N ARG A 209 0.85 9.05 16.77
CA ARG A 209 0.48 7.71 17.25
C ARG A 209 -0.52 7.86 18.40
N ALA A 210 -1.68 7.25 18.28
CA ALA A 210 -2.53 7.00 19.43
C ALA A 210 -1.95 5.82 20.22
N ALA A 211 -1.45 6.12 21.40
CA ALA A 211 -0.98 5.11 22.34
C ALA A 211 -2.20 4.37 22.93
N THR A 212 -2.31 3.08 22.68
CA THR A 212 -3.21 2.19 23.41
C THR A 212 -2.66 2.00 24.82
N ARG A 213 -3.29 2.63 25.83
CA ARG A 213 -3.12 2.22 27.23
C ARG A 213 -4.09 1.10 27.52
N GLY A 214 -3.55 -0.08 27.83
CA GLY A 214 -4.30 -1.17 28.41
C GLY A 214 -4.71 -0.88 29.87
N ILE A 215 -5.84 -1.40 30.21
CA ILE A 215 -6.19 -1.86 31.57
C ILE A 215 -6.52 -3.35 31.44
#